data_818c0b0d595779dc92576aed17fd7b25
#
_entry.id   818c0b0d595779dc92576aed17fd7b25
#
_cell.length_a   1.000
_cell.length_b   1.000
_cell.length_c   1.000
_cell.angle_alpha   90.00
_cell.angle_beta   90.00
_cell.angle_gamma   90.00
#
_symmetry.space_group_name_H-M   'P 1'
#
loop_
_entity.id
_entity.type
_entity.pdbx_description
1 polymer ?
#
loop_
_entity_poly.entity_id
_entity_poly.type
_entity_poly.pdbx_seq_one_letter_code
_entity_poly.pdbx_strand_id
1 'polypeptide(L)'
;MDWFKNWFNSKYYHILYKNRDEQEAIFFLNKIINHIKLKKGKVLDVACGKGRHAKYLNKIGFNVVGIDLSKNSIDLAKKNENEKLKFYVHDMRNVFKENEFNLATNLFTSFGYFEDHKDEQKAINSMAKNLKKEGMLLIDFMNVKKVINSLIPSEKKIIDDINFNIKRSFNENYITKDIEIIDKEINLKFQEKVRTLTLIDFNKMLEKANLKIIDLFGDYKLSDFNALHSDRLIILAMKS
;
A
#
# COMPACT_ATOMS: atom_id res chain seq x y z
N MET A 1 10.06 -15.00 -11.45
CA MET A 1 9.29 -13.90 -12.14
C MET A 1 8.29 -13.38 -11.13
N ASP A 2 8.32 -12.09 -10.79
CA ASP A 2 7.52 -11.55 -9.69
C ASP A 2 6.03 -11.72 -10.02
N TRP A 3 5.34 -12.64 -9.36
CA TRP A 3 3.92 -13.00 -9.58
C TRP A 3 2.99 -11.79 -9.54
N PHE A 4 3.30 -10.80 -8.70
CA PHE A 4 2.50 -9.61 -8.51
C PHE A 4 2.46 -8.70 -9.75
N LYS A 5 3.48 -8.74 -10.63
CA LYS A 5 3.49 -7.93 -11.87
C LYS A 5 2.34 -8.28 -12.79
N ASN A 6 2.10 -9.58 -13.00
CA ASN A 6 1.03 -10.04 -13.89
C ASN A 6 -0.34 -9.75 -13.31
N TRP A 7 -0.52 -9.96 -12.00
CA TRP A 7 -1.79 -9.74 -11.35
C TRP A 7 -2.17 -8.24 -11.31
N PHE A 8 -1.31 -7.37 -10.79
CA PHE A 8 -1.60 -5.93 -10.67
C PHE A 8 -1.70 -5.21 -12.02
N ASN A 9 -1.14 -5.77 -13.10
CA ASN A 9 -1.35 -5.28 -14.47
C ASN A 9 -2.63 -5.84 -15.12
N SER A 10 -3.29 -6.82 -14.53
CA SER A 10 -4.49 -7.44 -15.09
C SER A 10 -5.70 -6.50 -15.01
N LYS A 11 -6.56 -6.50 -16.07
CA LYS A 11 -7.87 -5.84 -16.01
C LYS A 11 -8.72 -6.39 -14.86
N TYR A 12 -8.58 -7.66 -14.54
CA TYR A 12 -9.37 -8.36 -13.53
C TYR A 12 -9.05 -7.92 -12.10
N TYR A 13 -7.79 -7.54 -11.82
CA TYR A 13 -7.44 -6.88 -10.56
C TYR A 13 -8.28 -5.62 -10.34
N HIS A 14 -8.36 -4.79 -11.36
CA HIS A 14 -9.09 -3.53 -11.27
C HIS A 14 -10.62 -3.73 -11.16
N ILE A 15 -11.16 -4.81 -11.74
CA ILE A 15 -12.57 -5.18 -11.62
C ILE A 15 -12.87 -5.71 -10.21
N LEU A 16 -12.06 -6.66 -9.73
CA LEU A 16 -12.24 -7.27 -8.41
C LEU A 16 -12.21 -6.22 -7.28
N TYR A 17 -11.40 -5.19 -7.44
CA TYR A 17 -11.20 -4.13 -6.44
C TYR A 17 -11.80 -2.77 -6.85
N LYS A 18 -12.77 -2.74 -7.79
CA LYS A 18 -13.37 -1.48 -8.26
C LYS A 18 -14.09 -0.68 -7.17
N ASN A 19 -14.62 -1.38 -6.17
CA ASN A 19 -15.39 -0.79 -5.07
C ASN A 19 -14.50 -0.35 -3.89
N ARG A 20 -13.16 -0.27 -4.06
CA ARG A 20 -12.30 0.34 -3.05
C ARG A 20 -12.71 1.79 -2.87
N ASP A 21 -13.29 2.09 -1.72
CA ASP A 21 -13.97 3.35 -1.44
C ASP A 21 -13.00 4.55 -1.54
N GLU A 22 -13.31 5.46 -2.47
CA GLU A 22 -12.56 6.71 -2.64
C GLU A 22 -12.82 7.65 -1.45
N GLN A 23 -14.01 7.59 -0.86
CA GLN A 23 -14.38 8.42 0.29
C GLN A 23 -13.64 7.97 1.55
N GLU A 24 -13.45 6.66 1.75
CA GLU A 24 -12.65 6.12 2.85
C GLU A 24 -11.19 6.59 2.75
N ALA A 25 -10.60 6.57 1.55
CA ALA A 25 -9.25 7.06 1.32
C ALA A 25 -9.13 8.57 1.63
N ILE A 26 -10.09 9.36 1.19
CA ILE A 26 -10.16 10.80 1.46
C ILE A 26 -10.31 11.06 2.97
N PHE A 27 -11.21 10.33 3.62
CA PHE A 27 -11.42 10.44 5.06
C PHE A 27 -10.14 10.17 5.84
N PHE A 28 -9.46 9.06 5.55
CA PHE A 28 -8.21 8.69 6.20
C PHE A 28 -7.10 9.73 5.98
N LEU A 29 -6.90 10.15 4.72
CA LEU A 29 -5.88 11.14 4.40
C LEU A 29 -6.13 12.48 5.10
N ASN A 30 -7.38 12.94 5.19
CA ASN A 30 -7.71 14.14 5.96
C ASN A 30 -7.36 14.00 7.44
N LYS A 31 -7.72 12.87 8.04
CA LYS A 31 -7.42 12.60 9.44
C LYS A 31 -5.92 12.62 9.71
N ILE A 32 -5.14 11.89 8.91
CA ILE A 32 -3.69 11.76 9.13
C ILE A 32 -2.94 13.06 8.83
N ILE A 33 -3.27 13.78 7.76
CA ILE A 33 -2.63 15.06 7.43
C ILE A 33 -2.88 16.11 8.52
N ASN A 34 -4.11 16.16 9.07
CA ASN A 34 -4.43 17.04 10.19
C ASN A 34 -3.67 16.65 11.46
N HIS A 35 -3.54 15.34 11.73
CA HIS A 35 -2.82 14.80 12.89
C HIS A 35 -1.33 15.19 12.85
N ILE A 36 -0.67 14.95 11.72
CA ILE A 36 0.76 15.28 11.55
C ILE A 36 1.02 16.78 11.35
N LYS A 37 -0.03 17.59 11.22
CA LYS A 37 0.04 19.06 11.01
C LYS A 37 0.91 19.49 9.83
N LEU A 38 1.01 18.64 8.81
CA LEU A 38 1.77 18.92 7.59
C LEU A 38 0.93 19.81 6.67
N LYS A 39 1.21 21.11 6.64
CA LYS A 39 0.41 22.08 5.85
C LYS A 39 0.79 22.12 4.37
N LYS A 40 2.04 21.83 4.02
CA LYS A 40 2.57 21.84 2.66
C LYS A 40 3.87 21.02 2.59
N GLY A 41 4.28 20.66 1.40
CA GLY A 41 5.54 19.93 1.18
C GLY A 41 5.46 19.00 -0.01
N LYS A 42 6.53 18.22 -0.19
CA LYS A 42 6.62 17.17 -1.21
C LYS A 42 6.25 15.83 -0.60
N VAL A 43 5.36 15.10 -1.27
CA VAL A 43 4.89 13.78 -0.84
C VAL A 43 5.26 12.76 -1.90
N LEU A 44 5.78 11.59 -1.46
CA LEU A 44 6.00 10.41 -2.29
C LEU A 44 4.92 9.37 -1.97
N ASP A 45 4.05 9.08 -2.92
CA ASP A 45 3.06 8.00 -2.80
C ASP A 45 3.63 6.72 -3.42
N VAL A 46 4.05 5.78 -2.56
CA VAL A 46 4.75 4.55 -2.94
C VAL A 46 3.75 3.44 -3.18
N ALA A 47 3.83 2.78 -4.33
CA ALA A 47 2.83 1.84 -4.85
C ALA A 47 1.46 2.54 -5.03
N CYS A 48 1.49 3.68 -5.71
CA CYS A 48 0.34 4.57 -5.85
C CYS A 48 -0.80 4.02 -6.72
N GLY A 49 -0.56 2.95 -7.48
CA GLY A 49 -1.52 2.41 -8.45
C GLY A 49 -1.97 3.46 -9.46
N LYS A 50 -3.28 3.64 -9.61
CA LYS A 50 -3.90 4.67 -10.48
C LYS A 50 -3.85 6.09 -9.89
N GLY A 51 -3.13 6.30 -8.80
CA GLY A 51 -2.87 7.61 -8.19
C GLY A 51 -4.03 8.17 -7.36
N ARG A 52 -4.90 7.34 -6.79
CA ARG A 52 -6.06 7.79 -6.00
C ARG A 52 -5.65 8.71 -4.84
N HIS A 53 -4.71 8.26 -4.01
CA HIS A 53 -4.20 9.03 -2.87
C HIS A 53 -3.38 10.23 -3.32
N ALA A 54 -2.49 10.04 -4.29
CA ALA A 54 -1.68 11.10 -4.87
C ALA A 54 -2.53 12.26 -5.42
N LYS A 55 -3.61 11.95 -6.15
CA LYS A 55 -4.55 12.96 -6.66
C LYS A 55 -5.19 13.77 -5.53
N TYR A 56 -5.64 13.07 -4.48
CA TYR A 56 -6.26 13.76 -3.35
C TYR A 56 -5.26 14.65 -2.60
N LEU A 57 -4.08 14.15 -2.28
CA LEU A 57 -3.02 14.94 -1.65
C LEU A 57 -2.64 16.18 -2.48
N ASN A 58 -2.60 16.04 -3.80
CA ASN A 58 -2.38 17.18 -4.69
C ASN A 58 -3.55 18.17 -4.65
N LYS A 59 -4.80 17.72 -4.65
CA LYS A 59 -6.00 18.55 -4.53
C LYS A 59 -5.98 19.42 -3.27
N ILE A 60 -5.46 18.91 -2.15
CA ILE A 60 -5.33 19.66 -0.89
C ILE A 60 -4.02 20.46 -0.78
N GLY A 61 -3.24 20.57 -1.87
CA GLY A 61 -2.15 21.55 -2.01
C GLY A 61 -0.73 21.02 -1.94
N PHE A 62 -0.52 19.68 -1.85
CA PHE A 62 0.82 19.10 -1.84
C PHE A 62 1.43 18.98 -3.25
N ASN A 63 2.77 19.04 -3.31
CA ASN A 63 3.51 18.56 -4.48
C ASN A 63 3.68 17.05 -4.35
N VAL A 64 3.10 16.28 -5.26
CA VAL A 64 3.02 14.83 -5.13
C VAL A 64 3.72 14.11 -6.27
N VAL A 65 4.51 13.12 -5.92
CA VAL A 65 5.02 12.12 -6.86
C VAL A 65 4.43 10.78 -6.49
N GLY A 66 3.78 10.12 -7.44
CA GLY A 66 3.35 8.73 -7.31
C GLY A 66 4.31 7.80 -8.03
N ILE A 67 4.72 6.73 -7.39
CA ILE A 67 5.52 5.65 -7.99
C ILE A 67 4.81 4.31 -7.86
N ASP A 68 4.85 3.52 -8.92
CA ASP A 68 4.29 2.16 -8.94
C ASP A 68 5.05 1.30 -9.96
N LEU A 69 5.10 0.00 -9.72
CA LEU A 69 5.74 -0.95 -10.62
C LEU A 69 4.87 -1.25 -11.84
N SER A 70 3.54 -1.11 -11.74
CA SER A 70 2.58 -1.36 -12.80
C SER A 70 2.56 -0.22 -13.83
N LYS A 71 3.11 -0.50 -15.01
CA LYS A 71 3.05 0.45 -16.14
C LYS A 71 1.61 0.82 -16.49
N ASN A 72 0.69 -0.14 -16.53
CA ASN A 72 -0.71 0.11 -16.87
C ASN A 72 -1.38 1.05 -15.86
N SER A 73 -1.09 0.88 -14.56
CA SER A 73 -1.59 1.79 -13.52
C SER A 73 -1.03 3.19 -13.67
N ILE A 74 0.26 3.31 -13.93
CA ILE A 74 0.92 4.60 -14.12
C ILE A 74 0.42 5.32 -15.39
N ASP A 75 0.22 4.61 -16.50
CA ASP A 75 -0.32 5.21 -17.73
C ASP A 75 -1.73 5.79 -17.49
N LEU A 76 -2.54 5.14 -16.65
CA LEU A 76 -3.84 5.67 -16.23
C LEU A 76 -3.69 6.87 -15.28
N ALA A 77 -2.77 6.80 -14.31
CA ALA A 77 -2.52 7.87 -13.35
C ALA A 77 -2.04 9.15 -14.03
N LYS A 78 -1.18 9.04 -15.06
CA LYS A 78 -0.61 10.16 -15.84
C LYS A 78 -1.66 11.04 -16.50
N LYS A 79 -2.86 10.52 -16.76
CA LYS A 79 -3.99 11.33 -17.29
C LYS A 79 -4.40 12.48 -16.36
N ASN A 80 -3.99 12.42 -15.08
CA ASN A 80 -4.27 13.43 -14.06
C ASN A 80 -3.04 14.28 -13.70
N GLU A 81 -1.92 14.15 -14.42
CA GLU A 81 -0.72 14.93 -14.15
C GLU A 81 -0.96 16.43 -14.32
N ASN A 82 -0.27 17.19 -13.51
CA ASN A 82 -0.16 18.64 -13.60
C ASN A 82 1.24 19.08 -13.12
N GLU A 83 1.48 20.38 -12.95
CA GLU A 83 2.78 20.90 -12.51
C GLU A 83 3.22 20.34 -11.15
N LYS A 84 2.27 20.06 -10.24
CA LYS A 84 2.52 19.59 -8.86
C LYS A 84 2.17 18.11 -8.62
N LEU A 85 1.78 17.38 -9.67
CA LEU A 85 1.44 15.94 -9.59
C LEU A 85 2.10 15.19 -10.73
N LYS A 86 3.00 14.26 -10.42
CA LYS A 86 3.73 13.45 -11.40
C LYS A 86 3.70 11.98 -11.03
N PHE A 87 3.77 11.10 -12.05
CA PHE A 87 3.73 9.66 -11.87
C PHE A 87 4.85 8.96 -12.65
N TYR A 88 5.49 7.95 -12.01
CA TYR A 88 6.60 7.22 -12.60
C TYR A 88 6.47 5.72 -12.38
N VAL A 89 6.84 4.94 -13.40
CA VAL A 89 7.08 3.50 -13.22
C VAL A 89 8.38 3.36 -12.46
N HIS A 90 8.32 2.84 -11.24
CA HIS A 90 9.49 2.69 -10.38
C HIS A 90 9.30 1.57 -9.36
N ASP A 91 10.36 0.84 -9.08
CA ASP A 91 10.38 -0.21 -8.05
C ASP A 91 10.70 0.40 -6.69
N MET A 92 9.82 0.20 -5.71
CA MET A 92 9.98 0.75 -4.37
C MET A 92 11.26 0.28 -3.64
N ARG A 93 11.91 -0.80 -4.10
CA ARG A 93 13.19 -1.27 -3.56
C ARG A 93 14.37 -0.36 -3.93
N ASN A 94 14.18 0.49 -4.91
CA ASN A 94 15.19 1.43 -5.41
C ASN A 94 14.86 2.86 -4.96
N VAL A 95 15.89 3.62 -4.59
CA VAL A 95 15.72 5.02 -4.21
C VAL A 95 15.26 5.83 -5.42
N PHE A 96 14.19 6.59 -5.26
CA PHE A 96 13.66 7.44 -6.33
C PHE A 96 14.39 8.80 -6.38
N LYS A 97 14.43 9.51 -5.25
CA LYS A 97 15.17 10.76 -5.07
C LYS A 97 15.57 10.95 -3.63
N GLU A 98 16.86 11.01 -3.35
CA GLU A 98 17.37 11.14 -1.99
C GLU A 98 17.02 12.50 -1.37
N ASN A 99 16.60 12.48 -0.08
CA ASN A 99 16.35 13.64 0.76
C ASN A 99 15.42 14.69 0.13
N GLU A 100 14.39 14.23 -0.58
CA GLU A 100 13.51 15.11 -1.36
C GLU A 100 12.15 15.31 -0.70
N PHE A 101 11.62 14.31 0.02
CA PHE A 101 10.22 14.28 0.45
C PHE A 101 10.05 14.58 1.93
N ASN A 102 8.98 15.29 2.27
CA ASN A 102 8.57 15.56 3.65
C ASN A 102 7.74 14.41 4.22
N LEU A 103 7.01 13.70 3.35
CA LEU A 103 6.20 12.54 3.68
C LEU A 103 6.34 11.50 2.57
N ALA A 104 6.54 10.25 2.93
CA ALA A 104 6.34 9.10 2.07
C ALA A 104 5.16 8.29 2.59
N THR A 105 4.28 7.85 1.69
CA THR A 105 3.12 7.02 2.02
C THR A 105 3.20 5.67 1.32
N ASN A 106 2.85 4.59 2.02
CA ASN A 106 2.60 3.27 1.44
C ASN A 106 1.32 2.74 2.06
N LEU A 107 0.22 2.79 1.32
CA LEU A 107 -1.13 2.68 1.86
C LEU A 107 -1.86 1.43 1.34
N PHE A 108 -2.91 1.03 2.06
CA PHE A 108 -3.83 -0.05 1.69
C PHE A 108 -3.17 -1.40 1.45
N THR A 109 -2.20 -1.76 2.30
CA THR A 109 -1.47 -3.03 2.22
C THR A 109 -0.74 -3.19 0.88
N SER A 110 0.01 -2.17 0.47
CA SER A 110 0.86 -2.21 -0.73
C SER A 110 2.30 -2.65 -0.44
N PHE A 111 2.51 -3.34 0.68
CA PHE A 111 3.78 -3.87 1.17
C PHE A 111 3.67 -5.37 1.46
N GLY A 112 4.81 -6.08 1.59
CA GLY A 112 4.82 -7.50 1.97
C GLY A 112 4.56 -8.48 0.82
N TYR A 113 4.79 -8.07 -0.43
CA TYR A 113 4.59 -8.92 -1.60
C TYR A 113 5.88 -9.61 -2.09
N PHE A 114 7.02 -9.37 -1.44
CA PHE A 114 8.31 -9.90 -1.84
C PHE A 114 8.49 -11.36 -1.39
N GLU A 115 9.24 -12.12 -2.19
CA GLU A 115 9.62 -13.49 -1.85
C GLU A 115 10.83 -13.54 -0.90
N ASP A 116 11.81 -12.65 -1.10
CA ASP A 116 12.99 -12.52 -0.25
C ASP A 116 12.77 -11.45 0.83
N HIS A 117 12.94 -11.82 2.10
CA HIS A 117 12.91 -10.91 3.25
C HIS A 117 13.87 -9.71 3.15
N LYS A 118 14.95 -9.86 2.40
CA LYS A 118 15.87 -8.75 2.16
C LYS A 118 15.25 -7.64 1.33
N ASP A 119 14.25 -7.97 0.52
CA ASP A 119 13.61 -6.98 -0.35
C ASP A 119 12.64 -6.08 0.42
N GLU A 120 12.00 -6.57 1.50
CA GLU A 120 11.25 -5.72 2.43
C GLU A 120 12.18 -4.67 3.07
N GLN A 121 13.35 -5.11 3.56
CA GLN A 121 14.32 -4.17 4.14
C GLN A 121 14.85 -3.18 3.11
N LYS A 122 15.11 -3.62 1.86
CA LYS A 122 15.51 -2.70 0.78
C LYS A 122 14.44 -1.64 0.52
N ALA A 123 13.17 -2.04 0.48
CA ALA A 123 12.05 -1.12 0.25
C ALA A 123 11.93 -0.09 1.40
N ILE A 124 12.03 -0.51 2.66
CA ILE A 124 12.03 0.42 3.81
C ILE A 124 13.25 1.36 3.74
N ASN A 125 14.45 0.84 3.45
CA ASN A 125 15.66 1.66 3.31
C ASN A 125 15.53 2.69 2.17
N SER A 126 14.92 2.29 1.05
CA SER A 126 14.63 3.18 -0.07
C SER A 126 13.68 4.31 0.34
N MET A 127 12.55 3.96 0.99
CA MET A 127 11.60 4.96 1.47
C MET A 127 12.26 5.94 2.45
N ALA A 128 13.07 5.44 3.39
CA ALA A 128 13.81 6.29 4.33
C ALA A 128 14.81 7.24 3.63
N LYS A 129 15.54 6.75 2.61
CA LYS A 129 16.49 7.58 1.84
C LYS A 129 15.79 8.67 1.03
N ASN A 130 14.59 8.41 0.53
CA ASN A 130 13.79 9.42 -0.18
C ASN A 130 13.36 10.58 0.74
N LEU A 131 13.23 10.33 2.06
CA LEU A 131 12.80 11.33 3.03
C LEU A 131 13.93 12.31 3.39
N LYS A 132 13.55 13.56 3.58
CA LYS A 132 14.37 14.57 4.25
C LYS A 132 14.63 14.18 5.70
N LYS A 133 15.56 14.86 6.34
CA LYS A 133 15.67 14.85 7.81
C LYS A 133 14.33 15.30 8.41
N GLU A 134 13.89 14.63 9.48
CA GLU A 134 12.56 14.83 10.09
C GLU A 134 11.37 14.54 9.15
N GLY A 135 11.61 14.01 7.96
CA GLY A 135 10.57 13.53 7.06
C GLY A 135 9.89 12.28 7.62
N MET A 136 8.62 12.10 7.29
CA MET A 136 7.78 11.04 7.85
C MET A 136 7.48 9.95 6.84
N LEU A 137 7.42 8.71 7.33
CA LEU A 137 6.92 7.54 6.59
C LEU A 137 5.61 7.08 7.21
N LEU A 138 4.57 7.02 6.39
CA LEU A 138 3.27 6.47 6.76
C LEU A 138 3.07 5.14 6.05
N ILE A 139 2.95 4.06 6.80
CA ILE A 139 2.63 2.71 6.29
C ILE A 139 1.26 2.32 6.82
N ASP A 140 0.37 1.89 5.92
CA ASP A 140 -0.92 1.29 6.26
C ASP A 140 -0.94 -0.16 5.80
N PHE A 141 -0.88 -1.07 6.76
CA PHE A 141 -0.85 -2.51 6.55
C PHE A 141 -2.04 -3.19 7.21
N MET A 142 -2.36 -4.41 6.79
CA MET A 142 -3.38 -5.21 7.47
C MET A 142 -2.91 -5.62 8.87
N ASN A 143 -3.82 -5.70 9.83
CA ASN A 143 -3.52 -6.38 11.09
C ASN A 143 -3.61 -7.89 10.88
N VAL A 144 -2.46 -8.52 10.73
CA VAL A 144 -2.33 -9.95 10.40
C VAL A 144 -3.07 -10.83 11.40
N LYS A 145 -2.99 -10.56 12.70
CA LYS A 145 -3.67 -11.38 13.73
C LYS A 145 -5.18 -11.36 13.54
N LYS A 146 -5.76 -10.17 13.31
CA LYS A 146 -7.20 -10.06 13.07
C LYS A 146 -7.61 -10.74 11.75
N VAL A 147 -6.84 -10.53 10.67
CA VAL A 147 -7.12 -11.15 9.37
C VAL A 147 -7.12 -12.68 9.46
N ILE A 148 -6.14 -13.29 10.16
CA ILE A 148 -6.06 -14.73 10.34
C ILE A 148 -7.25 -15.23 11.17
N ASN A 149 -7.59 -14.56 12.28
CA ASN A 149 -8.68 -14.98 13.17
C ASN A 149 -10.07 -14.88 12.51
N SER A 150 -10.25 -13.99 11.54
CA SER A 150 -11.52 -13.78 10.83
C SER A 150 -11.49 -14.23 9.36
N LEU A 151 -10.50 -15.07 8.99
CA LEU A 151 -10.28 -15.46 7.60
C LEU A 151 -11.45 -16.32 7.09
N ILE A 152 -12.06 -15.87 6.00
CA ILE A 152 -13.09 -16.63 5.26
C ILE A 152 -12.37 -17.50 4.23
N PRO A 153 -12.36 -18.84 4.38
CA PRO A 153 -11.54 -19.72 3.54
C PRO A 153 -11.93 -19.72 2.06
N SER A 154 -13.22 -19.53 1.76
CA SER A 154 -13.73 -19.58 0.38
C SER A 154 -14.84 -18.56 0.18
N GLU A 155 -14.83 -17.89 -0.95
CA GLU A 155 -15.81 -16.87 -1.34
C GLU A 155 -16.01 -16.90 -2.85
N LYS A 156 -17.25 -16.69 -3.31
CA LYS A 156 -17.57 -16.47 -4.72
C LYS A 156 -18.11 -15.05 -4.89
N LYS A 157 -17.62 -14.35 -5.88
CA LYS A 157 -18.10 -13.01 -6.28
C LYS A 157 -18.44 -12.99 -7.76
N ILE A 158 -19.53 -12.30 -8.10
CA ILE A 158 -19.86 -11.99 -9.49
C ILE A 158 -19.79 -10.47 -9.62
N ILE A 159 -18.96 -10.00 -10.50
CA ILE A 159 -18.72 -8.56 -10.74
C ILE A 159 -18.67 -8.35 -12.25
N ASP A 160 -19.55 -7.51 -12.82
CA ASP A 160 -19.65 -7.26 -14.25
C ASP A 160 -19.75 -8.56 -15.08
N ASP A 161 -20.61 -9.50 -14.65
CA ASP A 161 -20.82 -10.84 -15.23
C ASP A 161 -19.58 -11.77 -15.22
N ILE A 162 -18.52 -11.40 -14.53
CA ILE A 162 -17.31 -12.18 -14.32
C ILE A 162 -17.38 -12.89 -12.98
N ASN A 163 -17.15 -14.22 -12.98
CA ASN A 163 -17.09 -15.02 -11.76
C ASN A 163 -15.67 -15.02 -11.19
N PHE A 164 -15.56 -14.71 -9.90
CA PHE A 164 -14.33 -14.79 -9.12
C PHE A 164 -14.52 -15.84 -8.03
N ASN A 165 -13.87 -17.00 -8.16
CA ASN A 165 -13.77 -18.02 -7.13
C ASN A 165 -12.51 -17.76 -6.31
N ILE A 166 -12.66 -17.41 -5.05
CA ILE A 166 -11.55 -16.98 -4.19
C ILE A 166 -11.38 -18.00 -3.08
N LYS A 167 -10.16 -18.52 -2.92
CA LYS A 167 -9.77 -19.34 -1.76
C LYS A 167 -8.68 -18.62 -1.01
N ARG A 168 -8.75 -18.67 0.34
CA ARG A 168 -7.74 -18.06 1.21
C ARG A 168 -7.18 -19.10 2.15
N SER A 169 -5.89 -19.01 2.37
CA SER A 169 -5.16 -19.83 3.34
C SER A 169 -4.06 -18.99 3.98
N PHE A 170 -3.49 -19.47 5.06
CA PHE A 170 -2.35 -18.83 5.69
C PHE A 170 -1.38 -19.87 6.25
N ASN A 171 -0.15 -19.47 6.40
CA ASN A 171 0.89 -20.17 7.16
C ASN A 171 1.71 -19.13 7.96
N GLU A 172 2.80 -19.56 8.58
CA GLU A 172 3.64 -18.67 9.39
C GLU A 172 4.18 -17.45 8.62
N ASN A 173 4.38 -17.59 7.31
CA ASN A 173 5.04 -16.58 6.48
C ASN A 173 4.09 -15.75 5.60
N TYR A 174 2.94 -16.33 5.19
CA TYR A 174 2.07 -15.72 4.18
C TYR A 174 0.60 -15.92 4.47
N ILE A 175 -0.18 -14.91 4.13
CA ILE A 175 -1.60 -15.04 3.80
C ILE A 175 -1.68 -15.14 2.29
N THR A 176 -2.29 -16.21 1.80
CA THR A 176 -2.42 -16.52 0.38
C THR A 176 -3.87 -16.41 -0.06
N LYS A 177 -4.10 -15.86 -1.24
CA LYS A 177 -5.40 -15.75 -1.87
C LYS A 177 -5.31 -16.24 -3.31
N ASP A 178 -5.85 -17.44 -3.54
CA ASP A 178 -5.98 -18.00 -4.88
C ASP A 178 -7.27 -17.50 -5.51
N ILE A 179 -7.17 -16.98 -6.73
CA ILE A 179 -8.27 -16.34 -7.45
C ILE A 179 -8.40 -17.03 -8.80
N GLU A 180 -9.49 -17.76 -8.98
CA GLU A 180 -9.90 -18.29 -10.27
C GLU A 180 -10.95 -17.36 -10.86
N ILE A 181 -10.73 -16.97 -12.11
CA ILE A 181 -11.55 -16.02 -12.85
C ILE A 181 -12.16 -16.72 -14.05
N ILE A 182 -13.48 -16.68 -14.14
CA ILE A 182 -14.23 -17.22 -15.28
C ILE A 182 -14.97 -16.05 -15.95
N ASP A 183 -14.47 -15.64 -17.12
CA ASP A 183 -15.02 -14.57 -17.95
C ASP A 183 -15.38 -15.18 -19.31
N LYS A 184 -16.64 -15.63 -19.47
CA LYS A 184 -17.14 -16.39 -20.64
C LYS A 184 -16.30 -17.67 -20.85
N GLU A 185 -15.57 -17.77 -21.97
CA GLU A 185 -14.69 -18.90 -22.29
C GLU A 185 -13.28 -18.78 -21.69
N ILE A 186 -12.97 -17.63 -21.04
CA ILE A 186 -11.67 -17.36 -20.45
C ILE A 186 -11.64 -17.91 -19.02
N ASN A 187 -10.71 -18.80 -18.73
CA ASN A 187 -10.41 -19.26 -17.38
C ASN A 187 -8.97 -18.89 -17.02
N LEU A 188 -8.80 -18.06 -16.00
CA LEU A 188 -7.50 -17.58 -15.52
C LEU A 188 -7.35 -17.86 -14.04
N LYS A 189 -6.10 -18.08 -13.61
CA LYS A 189 -5.75 -18.26 -12.20
C LYS A 189 -4.66 -17.27 -11.81
N PHE A 190 -4.90 -16.59 -10.72
CA PHE A 190 -3.95 -15.70 -10.08
C PHE A 190 -3.80 -16.05 -8.60
N GLN A 191 -2.70 -15.63 -8.02
CA GLN A 191 -2.45 -15.80 -6.59
C GLN A 191 -1.95 -14.47 -6.02
N GLU A 192 -2.52 -14.05 -4.90
CA GLU A 192 -1.96 -12.99 -4.07
C GLU A 192 -1.27 -13.64 -2.86
N LYS A 193 -0.05 -13.23 -2.58
CA LYS A 193 0.71 -13.65 -1.40
C LYS A 193 1.15 -12.40 -0.65
N VAL A 194 0.72 -12.27 0.59
CA VAL A 194 1.12 -11.15 1.46
C VAL A 194 1.79 -11.73 2.69
N ARG A 195 2.95 -11.17 3.04
CA ARG A 195 3.70 -11.57 4.24
C ARG A 195 2.91 -11.31 5.50
N THR A 196 3.04 -12.21 6.47
CA THR A 196 2.45 -12.08 7.81
C THR A 196 3.26 -11.13 8.71
N LEU A 197 3.58 -9.92 8.20
CA LEU A 197 4.38 -8.93 8.93
C LEU A 197 3.61 -8.36 10.12
N THR A 198 4.24 -8.38 11.26
CA THR A 198 3.72 -7.82 12.52
C THR A 198 4.36 -6.45 12.83
N LEU A 199 3.85 -5.77 13.85
CA LEU A 199 4.47 -4.55 14.37
C LEU A 199 5.95 -4.77 14.75
N ILE A 200 6.29 -5.95 15.30
CA ILE A 200 7.68 -6.28 15.67
C ILE A 200 8.57 -6.32 14.43
N ASP A 201 8.09 -6.89 13.33
CA ASP A 201 8.84 -6.98 12.08
C ASP A 201 9.06 -5.59 11.47
N PHE A 202 8.00 -4.77 11.43
CA PHE A 202 8.11 -3.38 10.97
C PHE A 202 9.07 -2.58 11.84
N ASN A 203 8.98 -2.67 13.17
CA ASN A 203 9.87 -1.94 14.07
C ASN A 203 11.35 -2.26 13.79
N LYS A 204 11.69 -3.55 13.66
CA LYS A 204 13.05 -3.99 13.31
C LYS A 204 13.55 -3.42 11.98
N MET A 205 12.67 -3.37 10.96
CA MET A 205 13.03 -2.83 9.64
C MET A 205 13.20 -1.31 9.68
N LEU A 206 12.32 -0.61 10.38
CA LEU A 206 12.34 0.84 10.54
C LEU A 206 13.57 1.31 11.31
N GLU A 207 13.91 0.67 12.45
CA GLU A 207 15.12 0.97 13.22
C GLU A 207 16.39 0.85 12.38
N LYS A 208 16.53 -0.23 11.58
CA LYS A 208 17.66 -0.42 10.66
C LYS A 208 17.74 0.65 9.58
N ALA A 209 16.64 1.33 9.27
CA ALA A 209 16.57 2.42 8.31
C ALA A 209 16.67 3.81 8.95
N ASN A 210 16.99 3.91 10.26
CA ASN A 210 17.01 5.16 11.03
C ASN A 210 15.64 5.88 11.03
N LEU A 211 14.56 5.11 11.10
CA LEU A 211 13.20 5.59 11.24
C LEU A 211 12.69 5.20 12.64
N LYS A 212 12.18 6.17 13.40
CA LYS A 212 11.58 5.96 14.73
C LYS A 212 10.07 6.02 14.61
N ILE A 213 9.36 5.01 15.10
CA ILE A 213 7.90 5.04 15.21
C ILE A 213 7.51 6.16 16.19
N ILE A 214 6.61 7.04 15.74
CA ILE A 214 6.10 8.16 16.52
C ILE A 214 4.61 7.98 16.88
N ASP A 215 3.83 7.29 16.01
CA ASP A 215 2.44 6.96 16.27
C ASP A 215 2.05 5.61 15.68
N LEU A 216 1.04 4.98 16.28
CA LEU A 216 0.44 3.72 15.84
C LEU A 216 -1.08 3.81 15.91
N PHE A 217 -1.77 3.50 14.79
CA PHE A 217 -3.22 3.52 14.74
C PHE A 217 -3.79 2.17 14.27
N GLY A 218 -4.99 1.86 14.75
CA GLY A 218 -5.68 0.60 14.50
C GLY A 218 -6.72 0.65 13.39
N ASP A 219 -7.10 1.84 12.96
CA ASP A 219 -8.12 2.07 11.93
C ASP A 219 -7.95 3.44 11.26
N TYR A 220 -8.80 3.72 10.26
CA TYR A 220 -8.78 5.00 9.53
C TYR A 220 -9.39 6.18 10.31
N LYS A 221 -9.95 5.94 11.51
CA LYS A 221 -10.37 6.99 12.44
C LYS A 221 -9.22 7.46 13.32
N LEU A 222 -8.07 6.80 13.23
CA LEU A 222 -6.85 6.99 14.06
C LEU A 222 -7.07 6.56 15.51
N SER A 223 -7.88 5.52 15.75
CA SER A 223 -7.98 4.88 17.05
C SER A 223 -6.67 4.16 17.39
N ASP A 224 -6.35 4.03 18.68
CA ASP A 224 -5.13 3.35 19.14
C ASP A 224 -5.04 1.92 18.59
N PHE A 225 -3.83 1.51 18.24
CA PHE A 225 -3.58 0.16 17.73
C PHE A 225 -3.67 -0.88 18.85
N ASN A 226 -4.48 -1.91 18.61
CA ASN A 226 -4.53 -3.14 19.40
C ASN A 226 -4.29 -4.34 18.49
N ALA A 227 -3.28 -5.15 18.79
CA ALA A 227 -2.87 -6.26 17.95
C ALA A 227 -3.94 -7.36 17.74
N LEU A 228 -4.92 -7.49 18.65
CA LEU A 228 -5.98 -8.50 18.56
C LEU A 228 -7.25 -7.98 17.88
N HIS A 229 -7.55 -6.69 18.03
CA HIS A 229 -8.86 -6.15 17.69
C HIS A 229 -8.86 -5.13 16.55
N SER A 230 -7.74 -4.43 16.33
CA SER A 230 -7.66 -3.40 15.29
C SER A 230 -7.80 -3.98 13.89
N ASP A 231 -8.47 -3.24 13.00
CA ASP A 231 -8.63 -3.63 11.60
C ASP A 231 -7.33 -3.48 10.80
N ARG A 232 -6.56 -2.48 11.18
CA ARG A 232 -5.31 -2.10 10.49
C ARG A 232 -4.13 -2.07 11.45
N LEU A 233 -2.94 -2.07 10.88
CA LEU A 233 -1.69 -1.65 11.49
C LEU A 233 -1.19 -0.45 10.70
N ILE A 234 -1.46 0.75 11.23
CA ILE A 234 -1.03 2.01 10.61
C ILE A 234 0.13 2.55 11.42
N ILE A 235 1.27 2.70 10.76
CA ILE A 235 2.53 3.10 11.39
C ILE A 235 2.93 4.47 10.84
N LEU A 236 3.11 5.43 11.72
CA LEU A 236 3.76 6.70 11.42
C LEU A 236 5.16 6.69 12.03
N ALA A 237 6.18 6.82 11.19
CA ALA A 237 7.57 6.87 11.63
C ALA A 237 8.26 8.12 11.10
N MET A 238 9.25 8.63 11.83
CA MET A 238 10.02 9.83 11.49
C MET A 238 11.50 9.49 11.30
N LYS A 239 12.12 10.09 10.29
CA LYS A 239 13.55 9.97 10.01
C LYS A 239 14.35 10.86 10.99
N SER A 240 15.34 10.25 11.64
CA SER A 240 16.29 10.92 12.53
C SER A 240 17.22 11.88 11.80
#